data_2e9585932f25cf7f290160aece85bc06
#
_entry.id   2e9585932f25cf7f290160aece85bc06
#
_cell.length_a   1.000
_cell.length_b   1.000
_cell.length_c   1.000
_cell.angle_alpha   90.00
_cell.angle_beta   90.00
_cell.angle_gamma   90.00
#
_symmetry.space_group_name_H-M   'P 1'
#
loop_
_entity.id
_entity.type
_entity.pdbx_description
1 polymer ?
#
loop_
_entity_poly.entity_id
_entity_poly.type
_entity_poly.pdbx_seq_one_letter_code
_entity_poly.pdbx_strand_id
1 'polypeptide(L)'
;GDTLKPNTTYTMDFADAIVDNNEGNPLGNYRYVFSTGNEIDSLEISGQVVNAESYEPMLNVLVALYENHADSVPLLHLPDYIARTDSSGNFRFTNLKDAVYRVAAIEDNNKDKKYTPESEMFAFLDSTVHPVVMPMVKIDTFRLIDQISGGDTIYRDSVVTREYMGYGPSNLYLRIFQEKLTQLYLVDDERKERERLDF
;
A
#
# COMPACT_ATOMS: atom_id res chain seq x y z
N GLY A 1 5.56 -10.64 26.74
CA GLY A 1 5.42 -9.37 26.03
C GLY A 1 6.50 -9.27 24.97
N ASP A 2 6.15 -8.76 23.82
CA ASP A 2 7.08 -8.63 22.71
C ASP A 2 8.11 -7.55 23.06
N THR A 3 9.37 -7.85 22.78
CA THR A 3 10.47 -6.92 23.02
C THR A 3 10.68 -6.10 21.75
N LEU A 4 10.83 -4.79 21.88
CA LEU A 4 11.16 -3.94 20.74
C LEU A 4 12.53 -4.31 20.15
N LYS A 5 12.62 -4.38 18.83
CA LYS A 5 13.89 -4.60 18.12
C LYS A 5 14.80 -3.37 18.30
N PRO A 6 16.13 -3.53 18.48
CA PRO A 6 17.05 -2.39 18.53
C PRO A 6 17.17 -1.73 17.15
N ASN A 7 17.55 -0.45 17.14
CA ASN A 7 17.74 0.36 15.92
C ASN A 7 16.58 0.24 14.92
N THR A 8 15.34 0.39 15.41
CA THR A 8 14.13 0.20 14.62
C THR A 8 13.18 1.36 14.86
N THR A 9 12.65 1.91 13.78
CA THR A 9 11.60 2.93 13.83
C THR A 9 10.23 2.25 13.94
N TYR A 10 9.43 2.68 14.90
CA TYR A 10 8.08 2.21 15.15
C TYR A 10 7.09 3.33 14.89
N THR A 11 5.99 2.99 14.23
CA THR A 11 4.86 3.88 14.02
C THR A 11 3.64 3.30 14.73
N MET A 12 3.06 4.05 15.64
CA MET A 12 1.76 3.76 16.24
C MET A 12 0.70 4.60 15.53
N ASP A 13 -0.19 3.94 14.81
CA ASP A 13 -1.34 4.57 14.17
C ASP A 13 -2.56 4.43 15.08
N PHE A 14 -3.07 5.56 15.54
CA PHE A 14 -4.23 5.59 16.45
C PHE A 14 -5.56 5.61 15.69
N ALA A 15 -5.54 5.75 14.36
CA ALA A 15 -6.75 5.87 13.54
C ALA A 15 -7.75 6.87 14.18
N ASP A 16 -8.96 6.39 14.54
CA ASP A 16 -10.00 7.18 15.18
C ASP A 16 -10.09 6.95 16.70
N ALA A 17 -9.10 6.30 17.31
CA ALA A 17 -9.12 5.96 18.73
C ALA A 17 -8.96 7.19 19.66
N ILE A 18 -8.36 8.27 19.16
CA ILE A 18 -8.21 9.52 19.91
C ILE A 18 -9.38 10.42 19.54
N VAL A 19 -10.26 10.66 20.51
CA VAL A 19 -11.43 11.51 20.36
C VAL A 19 -11.39 12.66 21.36
N ASP A 20 -12.05 13.79 21.04
CA ASP A 20 -12.22 14.86 22.00
C ASP A 20 -13.16 14.43 23.14
N ASN A 21 -13.00 15.05 24.29
CA ASN A 21 -13.74 14.66 25.50
C ASN A 21 -15.18 15.21 25.55
N ASN A 22 -15.54 16.14 24.69
CA ASN A 22 -16.84 16.82 24.74
C ASN A 22 -17.81 16.26 23.71
N GLU A 23 -17.38 16.21 22.45
CA GLU A 23 -18.25 15.87 21.31
C GLU A 23 -17.95 14.48 20.75
N GLY A 24 -16.85 13.85 21.16
CA GLY A 24 -16.43 12.54 20.68
C GLY A 24 -15.90 12.55 19.25
N ASN A 25 -15.55 13.73 18.71
CA ASN A 25 -14.99 13.86 17.37
C ASN A 25 -13.59 13.22 17.32
N PRO A 26 -13.33 12.31 16.36
CA PRO A 26 -12.01 11.71 16.24
C PRO A 26 -10.99 12.74 15.75
N LEU A 27 -9.78 12.70 16.34
CA LEU A 27 -8.63 13.49 15.86
C LEU A 27 -8.24 13.08 14.43
N GLY A 28 -8.50 11.82 14.07
CA GLY A 28 -8.24 11.23 12.76
C GLY A 28 -6.74 11.16 12.40
N ASN A 29 -6.31 10.03 11.89
CA ASN A 29 -4.98 9.83 11.30
C ASN A 29 -3.78 10.26 12.17
N TYR A 30 -3.93 10.31 13.50
CA TYR A 30 -2.80 10.64 14.37
C TYR A 30 -1.82 9.47 14.45
N ARG A 31 -0.58 9.73 14.09
CA ARG A 31 0.52 8.77 14.15
C ARG A 31 1.62 9.26 15.08
N TYR A 32 2.05 8.38 15.96
CA TYR A 32 3.21 8.62 16.81
C TYR A 32 4.39 7.77 16.32
N VAL A 33 5.50 8.42 16.00
CA VAL A 33 6.70 7.77 15.46
C VAL A 33 7.83 7.94 16.48
N PHE A 34 8.51 6.84 16.78
CA PHE A 34 9.70 6.84 17.63
C PHE A 34 10.70 5.79 17.15
N SER A 35 11.96 5.95 17.52
CA SER A 35 13.01 4.98 17.21
C SER A 35 13.65 4.44 18.49
N THR A 36 14.04 3.18 18.47
CA THR A 36 14.90 2.57 19.48
C THR A 36 16.38 2.78 19.20
N GLY A 37 16.71 3.45 18.10
CA GLY A 37 18.04 3.88 17.70
C GLY A 37 18.22 5.39 17.79
N ASN A 38 19.31 5.90 17.20
CA ASN A 38 19.65 7.32 17.22
C ASN A 38 18.93 8.14 16.12
N GLU A 39 18.37 7.47 15.12
CA GLU A 39 17.74 8.10 13.97
C GLU A 39 16.34 7.53 13.74
N ILE A 40 15.47 8.34 13.16
CA ILE A 40 14.16 7.91 12.66
C ILE A 40 14.30 7.69 11.18
N ASP A 41 13.92 6.50 10.71
CA ASP A 41 13.87 6.18 9.29
C ASP A 41 12.89 7.13 8.58
N SER A 42 13.18 7.54 7.35
CA SER A 42 12.42 8.56 6.62
C SER A 42 11.97 8.16 5.23
N LEU A 43 12.40 6.98 4.74
CA LEU A 43 12.07 6.55 3.38
C LEU A 43 10.58 6.20 3.25
N GLU A 44 10.08 6.27 2.01
CA GLU A 44 8.67 6.09 1.71
C GLU A 44 8.47 5.25 0.44
N ILE A 45 7.36 4.52 0.43
CA ILE A 45 6.83 3.81 -0.73
C ILE A 45 5.35 4.12 -0.83
N SER A 46 4.84 4.36 -2.03
CA SER A 46 3.41 4.53 -2.26
C SER A 46 2.96 3.92 -3.57
N GLY A 47 1.66 3.74 -3.70
CA GLY A 47 1.07 3.15 -4.89
C GLY A 47 -0.44 3.04 -4.79
N GLN A 48 -1.01 2.23 -5.65
CA GLN A 48 -2.45 2.01 -5.76
C GLN A 48 -2.76 0.52 -5.89
N VAL A 49 -3.87 0.10 -5.28
CA VAL A 49 -4.44 -1.23 -5.43
C VAL A 49 -5.78 -1.12 -6.15
N VAL A 50 -5.95 -1.92 -7.18
CA VAL A 50 -7.20 -2.03 -7.94
C VAL A 50 -7.62 -3.48 -8.06
N ASN A 51 -8.90 -3.70 -8.30
CA ASN A 51 -9.41 -5.01 -8.66
C ASN A 51 -8.88 -5.43 -10.05
N ALA A 52 -8.41 -6.67 -10.20
CA ALA A 52 -7.81 -7.13 -11.45
C ALA A 52 -8.80 -7.27 -12.62
N GLU A 53 -10.09 -7.46 -12.34
CA GLU A 53 -11.14 -7.64 -13.35
C GLU A 53 -11.78 -6.31 -13.74
N SER A 54 -12.19 -5.50 -12.73
CA SER A 54 -12.93 -4.25 -12.97
C SER A 54 -12.04 -3.02 -13.09
N TYR A 55 -10.78 -3.11 -12.66
CA TYR A 55 -9.85 -1.97 -12.52
C TYR A 55 -10.32 -0.87 -11.57
N GLU A 56 -11.34 -1.15 -10.77
CA GLU A 56 -11.82 -0.21 -9.76
C GLU A 56 -10.88 -0.16 -8.55
N PRO A 57 -10.70 1.04 -7.94
CA PRO A 57 -9.93 1.18 -6.74
C PRO A 57 -10.48 0.34 -5.58
N MET A 58 -9.60 -0.29 -4.82
CA MET A 58 -9.98 -1.14 -3.70
C MET A 58 -9.73 -0.43 -2.36
N LEU A 59 -10.81 -0.21 -1.61
CA LEU A 59 -10.76 0.40 -0.28
C LEU A 59 -10.41 -0.62 0.80
N ASN A 60 -9.62 -0.19 1.80
CA ASN A 60 -9.32 -0.94 3.02
C ASN A 60 -8.55 -2.25 2.82
N VAL A 61 -7.88 -2.40 1.67
CA VAL A 61 -6.98 -3.52 1.43
C VAL A 61 -5.73 -3.36 2.29
N LEU A 62 -5.29 -4.42 2.94
CA LEU A 62 -4.03 -4.48 3.67
C LEU A 62 -2.88 -4.59 2.67
N VAL A 63 -2.03 -3.59 2.60
CA VAL A 63 -0.77 -3.68 1.88
C VAL A 63 0.34 -3.97 2.89
N ALA A 64 1.17 -4.95 2.58
CA ALA A 64 2.18 -5.51 3.46
C ALA A 64 3.57 -5.45 2.83
N LEU A 65 4.58 -5.09 3.63
CA LEU A 65 5.98 -5.18 3.25
C LEU A 65 6.69 -6.22 4.11
N TYR A 66 7.54 -7.00 3.47
CA TYR A 66 8.35 -8.05 4.11
C TYR A 66 9.82 -7.89 3.74
N GLU A 67 10.70 -7.90 4.74
CA GLU A 67 12.15 -7.98 4.53
C GLU A 67 12.58 -9.40 4.11
N ASN A 68 11.80 -10.41 4.45
CA ASN A 68 12.00 -11.77 3.95
C ASN A 68 11.34 -11.93 2.58
N HIS A 69 12.11 -12.36 1.59
CA HIS A 69 11.68 -12.41 0.18
C HIS A 69 11.12 -13.78 -0.27
N ALA A 70 10.94 -14.74 0.62
CA ALA A 70 10.37 -16.04 0.26
C ALA A 70 8.89 -15.90 -0.15
N ASP A 71 8.45 -16.66 -1.15
CA ASP A 71 7.09 -16.59 -1.71
C ASP A 71 6.01 -16.96 -0.69
N SER A 72 6.34 -17.82 0.26
CA SER A 72 5.43 -18.28 1.32
C SER A 72 5.26 -17.27 2.47
N VAL A 73 5.97 -16.16 2.47
CA VAL A 73 5.97 -15.22 3.61
C VAL A 73 4.58 -14.65 3.89
N PRO A 74 3.77 -14.23 2.91
CA PRO A 74 2.43 -13.71 3.18
C PRO A 74 1.48 -14.72 3.84
N LEU A 75 1.72 -16.02 3.63
CA LEU A 75 0.93 -17.10 4.21
C LEU A 75 1.32 -17.40 5.66
N LEU A 76 2.61 -17.33 5.97
CA LEU A 76 3.19 -17.88 7.19
C LEU A 76 3.56 -16.86 8.24
N HIS A 77 3.97 -15.64 7.81
CA HIS A 77 4.57 -14.64 8.68
C HIS A 77 3.75 -13.35 8.71
N LEU A 78 3.84 -12.65 9.82
CA LEU A 78 3.33 -11.29 9.92
C LEU A 78 4.24 -10.34 9.13
N PRO A 79 3.67 -9.30 8.49
CA PRO A 79 4.45 -8.30 7.77
C PRO A 79 5.30 -7.44 8.73
N ASP A 80 6.43 -6.92 8.20
CA ASP A 80 7.27 -5.96 8.91
C ASP A 80 6.61 -4.57 8.93
N TYR A 81 5.92 -4.18 7.85
CA TYR A 81 5.15 -2.93 7.76
C TYR A 81 3.79 -3.19 7.11
N ILE A 82 2.81 -2.43 7.55
CA ILE A 82 1.45 -2.47 7.00
C ILE A 82 0.95 -1.07 6.66
N ALA A 83 0.17 -0.98 5.59
CA ALA A 83 -0.64 0.18 5.24
C ALA A 83 -2.02 -0.29 4.77
N ARG A 84 -3.03 0.58 4.82
CA ARG A 84 -4.35 0.30 4.26
C ARG A 84 -4.65 1.27 3.14
N THR A 85 -5.36 0.80 2.14
CA THR A 85 -5.78 1.63 1.01
C THR A 85 -6.93 2.54 1.40
N ASP A 86 -6.89 3.77 0.86
CA ASP A 86 -7.99 4.75 0.94
C ASP A 86 -9.12 4.46 -0.08
N SER A 87 -10.12 5.34 -0.14
CA SER A 87 -11.25 5.23 -1.07
C SER A 87 -10.86 5.29 -2.56
N SER A 88 -9.68 5.80 -2.87
CA SER A 88 -9.10 5.83 -4.21
C SER A 88 -8.13 4.67 -4.46
N GLY A 89 -8.07 3.71 -3.54
CA GLY A 89 -7.16 2.57 -3.60
C GLY A 89 -5.71 2.92 -3.32
N ASN A 90 -5.39 4.15 -2.91
CA ASN A 90 -4.02 4.55 -2.67
C ASN A 90 -3.52 4.07 -1.31
N PHE A 91 -2.25 3.69 -1.26
CA PHE A 91 -1.54 3.38 -0.02
C PHE A 91 -0.22 4.14 0.06
N ARG A 92 0.26 4.34 1.29
CA ARG A 92 1.55 4.97 1.55
C ARG A 92 2.19 4.40 2.80
N PHE A 93 3.43 3.98 2.66
CA PHE A 93 4.32 3.67 3.77
C PHE A 93 5.24 4.84 4.02
N THR A 94 5.44 5.17 5.27
CA THR A 94 6.37 6.21 5.74
C THR A 94 7.30 5.61 6.79
N ASN A 95 8.40 6.27 7.03
CA ASN A 95 9.37 5.86 8.06
C ASN A 95 9.93 4.46 7.82
N LEU A 96 10.17 4.13 6.54
CA LEU A 96 10.78 2.89 6.14
C LEU A 96 12.30 2.95 6.32
N LYS A 97 12.84 1.85 6.84
CA LYS A 97 14.27 1.60 6.86
C LYS A 97 14.80 1.43 5.44
N ASP A 98 16.06 1.76 5.23
CA ASP A 98 16.79 1.50 3.99
C ASP A 98 17.03 -0.03 3.85
N ALA A 99 16.06 -0.70 3.23
CA ALA A 99 16.05 -2.14 3.01
C ALA A 99 15.25 -2.48 1.74
N VAL A 100 15.40 -3.70 1.27
CA VAL A 100 14.65 -4.22 0.13
C VAL A 100 13.43 -4.98 0.65
N TYR A 101 12.27 -4.75 0.03
CA TYR A 101 11.01 -5.31 0.49
C TYR A 101 10.30 -6.12 -0.57
N ARG A 102 9.67 -7.22 -0.18
CA ARG A 102 8.61 -7.85 -0.94
C ARG A 102 7.29 -7.17 -0.62
N VAL A 103 6.49 -6.87 -1.66
CA VAL A 103 5.21 -6.18 -1.52
C VAL A 103 4.07 -7.13 -1.84
N ALA A 104 3.08 -7.20 -0.96
CA ALA A 104 1.83 -7.92 -1.18
C ALA A 104 0.64 -7.05 -0.77
N ALA A 105 -0.52 -7.31 -1.38
CA ALA A 105 -1.79 -6.74 -0.97
C ALA A 105 -2.79 -7.86 -0.68
N ILE A 106 -3.53 -7.76 0.41
CA ILE A 106 -4.41 -8.80 0.95
C ILE A 106 -5.74 -8.17 1.33
N GLU A 107 -6.83 -8.71 0.87
CA GLU A 107 -8.17 -8.39 1.40
C GLU A 107 -8.38 -9.15 2.73
N ASP A 108 -7.72 -8.68 3.77
CA ASP A 108 -7.63 -9.30 5.10
C ASP A 108 -8.98 -9.30 5.82
N ASN A 109 -9.84 -10.25 5.49
CA ASN A 109 -11.21 -10.36 6.00
C ASN A 109 -11.25 -10.89 7.43
N ASN A 110 -10.33 -11.79 7.79
CA ASN A 110 -10.24 -12.41 9.11
C ASN A 110 -9.42 -11.58 10.11
N LYS A 111 -8.71 -10.53 9.65
CA LYS A 111 -7.87 -9.61 10.42
C LYS A 111 -6.64 -10.25 11.08
N ASP A 112 -6.14 -11.32 10.51
CA ASP A 112 -4.93 -12.00 11.00
C ASP A 112 -3.64 -11.48 10.36
N LYS A 113 -3.76 -10.60 9.33
CA LYS A 113 -2.67 -9.97 8.58
C LYS A 113 -1.82 -10.98 7.79
N LYS A 114 -2.42 -12.11 7.42
CA LYS A 114 -1.84 -13.14 6.58
C LYS A 114 -2.77 -13.41 5.42
N TYR A 115 -2.24 -14.00 4.37
CA TYR A 115 -3.04 -14.40 3.24
C TYR A 115 -3.67 -15.78 3.46
N THR A 116 -5.00 -15.86 3.28
CA THR A 116 -5.77 -17.12 3.31
C THR A 116 -6.33 -17.39 1.91
N PRO A 117 -5.72 -18.30 1.12
CA PRO A 117 -5.95 -18.43 -0.32
C PRO A 117 -7.42 -18.66 -0.73
N GLU A 118 -8.20 -19.36 0.05
CA GLU A 118 -9.57 -19.74 -0.33
C GLU A 118 -10.61 -18.64 -0.09
N SER A 119 -10.30 -17.68 0.77
CA SER A 119 -11.28 -16.71 1.28
C SER A 119 -10.92 -15.26 1.04
N GLU A 120 -9.70 -14.98 0.59
CA GLU A 120 -9.18 -13.63 0.48
C GLU A 120 -8.61 -13.35 -0.91
N MET A 121 -8.79 -12.13 -1.38
CA MET A 121 -8.12 -11.67 -2.59
C MET A 121 -6.66 -11.32 -2.30
N PHE A 122 -5.80 -11.50 -3.30
CA PHE A 122 -4.36 -11.33 -3.18
C PHE A 122 -3.76 -10.60 -4.38
N ALA A 123 -2.73 -9.82 -4.13
CA ALA A 123 -1.84 -9.29 -5.16
C ALA A 123 -0.40 -9.25 -4.66
N PHE A 124 0.54 -9.36 -5.57
CA PHE A 124 1.97 -9.24 -5.28
C PHE A 124 2.72 -8.58 -6.44
N LEU A 125 3.92 -8.13 -6.17
CA LEU A 125 4.87 -7.73 -7.20
C LEU A 125 5.90 -8.84 -7.41
N ASP A 126 6.19 -9.17 -8.66
CA ASP A 126 7.20 -10.18 -9.02
C ASP A 126 8.61 -9.78 -8.57
N SER A 127 8.87 -8.46 -8.56
CA SER A 127 10.15 -7.90 -8.13
C SER A 127 10.05 -7.32 -6.72
N THR A 128 11.17 -7.35 -6.02
CA THR A 128 11.34 -6.63 -4.77
C THR A 128 11.44 -5.12 -5.01
N VAL A 129 11.12 -4.34 -3.98
CA VAL A 129 11.10 -2.88 -4.02
C VAL A 129 12.10 -2.31 -3.01
N HIS A 130 12.89 -1.36 -3.43
CA HIS A 130 13.82 -0.62 -2.58
C HIS A 130 13.38 0.85 -2.50
N PRO A 131 13.05 1.38 -1.31
CA PRO A 131 12.73 2.78 -1.15
C PRO A 131 13.98 3.64 -1.35
N VAL A 132 13.86 4.70 -2.12
CA VAL A 132 14.98 5.60 -2.44
C VAL A 132 14.56 7.06 -2.40
N VAL A 133 15.54 7.94 -2.17
CA VAL A 133 15.37 9.37 -2.40
C VAL A 133 15.78 9.66 -3.85
N MET A 134 14.89 10.29 -4.61
CA MET A 134 15.12 10.58 -6.02
C MET A 134 14.66 11.99 -6.40
N PRO A 135 15.26 12.59 -7.43
CA PRO A 135 14.76 13.86 -7.94
C PRO A 135 13.38 13.67 -8.57
N MET A 136 12.46 14.53 -8.19
CA MET A 136 11.10 14.60 -8.70
C MET A 136 10.82 15.99 -9.27
N VAL A 137 9.85 16.05 -10.17
CA VAL A 137 9.43 17.29 -10.81
C VAL A 137 7.97 17.56 -10.46
N LYS A 138 7.72 18.74 -9.92
CA LYS A 138 6.37 19.25 -9.72
C LYS A 138 6.07 20.34 -10.75
N ILE A 139 4.94 20.20 -11.42
CA ILE A 139 4.45 21.16 -12.40
C ILE A 139 3.26 21.88 -11.77
N ASP A 140 3.43 23.17 -11.50
CA ASP A 140 2.37 24.04 -11.00
C ASP A 140 1.86 24.92 -12.16
N THR A 141 0.56 24.89 -12.44
CA THR A 141 -0.08 25.74 -13.44
C THR A 141 -0.82 26.87 -12.75
N PHE A 142 -0.49 28.10 -13.10
CA PHE A 142 -1.12 29.31 -12.56
C PHE A 142 -1.84 30.03 -13.68
N ARG A 143 -3.05 30.49 -13.39
CA ARG A 143 -3.77 31.38 -14.30
C ARG A 143 -3.42 32.85 -13.98
N LEU A 144 -2.75 33.48 -14.87
CA LEU A 144 -2.36 34.89 -14.76
C LEU A 144 -3.28 35.77 -15.60
N ILE A 145 -3.54 37.01 -15.14
CA ILE A 145 -4.20 38.04 -15.95
C ILE A 145 -3.18 38.52 -16.97
N ASP A 146 -3.47 38.36 -18.25
CA ASP A 146 -2.61 38.76 -19.34
C ASP A 146 -2.99 40.19 -19.82
N GLN A 147 -4.28 40.47 -19.96
CA GLN A 147 -4.77 41.77 -20.41
C GLN A 147 -6.17 42.07 -19.87
N ILE A 148 -6.44 43.35 -19.58
CA ILE A 148 -7.77 43.85 -19.29
C ILE A 148 -8.14 44.82 -20.40
N SER A 149 -9.16 44.49 -21.17
CA SER A 149 -9.62 45.33 -22.29
C SER A 149 -11.14 45.39 -22.32
N GLY A 150 -11.70 46.60 -22.33
CA GLY A 150 -13.14 46.83 -22.50
C GLY A 150 -14.06 46.23 -21.44
N GLY A 151 -13.51 45.90 -20.23
CA GLY A 151 -14.25 45.22 -19.16
C GLY A 151 -14.06 43.68 -19.13
N ASP A 152 -13.43 43.11 -20.14
CA ASP A 152 -13.09 41.70 -20.20
C ASP A 152 -11.66 41.45 -19.72
N THR A 153 -11.50 40.37 -18.94
CA THR A 153 -10.20 39.93 -18.44
C THR A 153 -9.73 38.72 -19.24
N ILE A 154 -8.61 38.86 -19.93
CA ILE A 154 -7.95 37.79 -20.67
C ILE A 154 -6.94 37.12 -19.72
N TYR A 155 -7.01 35.81 -19.64
CA TYR A 155 -6.10 34.98 -18.80
C TYR A 155 -5.11 34.23 -19.66
N ARG A 156 -3.91 34.06 -19.12
CA ARG A 156 -2.88 33.21 -19.68
C ARG A 156 -2.47 32.18 -18.64
N ASP A 157 -2.41 30.92 -19.02
CA ASP A 157 -1.85 29.87 -18.16
C ASP A 157 -0.32 29.95 -18.20
N SER A 158 0.28 29.98 -17.02
CA SER A 158 1.72 29.94 -16.82
C SER A 158 2.08 28.66 -16.10
N VAL A 159 3.06 27.96 -16.61
CA VAL A 159 3.55 26.71 -16.06
C VAL A 159 4.89 26.95 -15.40
N VAL A 160 5.00 26.56 -14.14
CA VAL A 160 6.26 26.59 -13.38
C VAL A 160 6.64 25.18 -13.00
N THR A 161 7.83 24.79 -13.39
CA THR A 161 8.41 23.50 -13.07
C THR A 161 9.37 23.68 -11.91
N ARG A 162 9.21 22.87 -10.87
CA ARG A 162 10.09 22.84 -9.71
C ARG A 162 10.66 21.43 -9.52
N GLU A 163 11.96 21.34 -9.40
CA GLU A 163 12.64 20.12 -9.01
C GLU A 163 12.75 20.07 -7.48
N TYR A 164 12.50 18.89 -6.92
CA TYR A 164 12.66 18.63 -5.49
C TYR A 164 13.10 17.18 -5.28
N MET A 165 13.71 16.92 -4.15
CA MET A 165 14.01 15.53 -3.74
C MET A 165 12.77 14.94 -3.10
N GLY A 166 12.28 13.86 -3.65
CA GLY A 166 11.16 13.11 -3.15
C GLY A 166 11.52 11.66 -2.86
N TYR A 167 10.57 10.91 -2.35
CA TYR A 167 10.73 9.50 -2.05
C TYR A 167 10.08 8.64 -3.13
N GLY A 168 10.67 7.50 -3.40
CA GLY A 168 10.14 6.55 -4.35
C GLY A 168 10.50 5.10 -4.01
N PRO A 169 9.87 4.16 -4.73
CA PRO A 169 8.86 4.38 -5.77
C PRO A 169 7.53 4.89 -5.21
N SER A 170 6.88 5.78 -5.98
CA SER A 170 5.61 6.41 -5.62
C SER A 170 4.43 5.99 -6.52
N ASN A 171 4.64 5.02 -7.38
CA ASN A 171 3.69 4.59 -8.40
C ASN A 171 3.56 3.06 -8.50
N LEU A 172 3.70 2.36 -7.39
CA LEU A 172 3.47 0.93 -7.39
C LEU A 172 2.01 0.65 -7.74
N TYR A 173 1.79 -0.34 -8.58
CA TYR A 173 0.45 -0.70 -9.04
C TYR A 173 0.20 -2.17 -8.82
N LEU A 174 -0.74 -2.49 -7.93
CA LEU A 174 -1.11 -3.84 -7.54
C LEU A 174 -2.52 -4.15 -8.03
N ARG A 175 -2.68 -5.27 -8.71
CA ARG A 175 -3.98 -5.77 -9.16
C ARG A 175 -4.38 -6.97 -8.32
N ILE A 176 -5.38 -6.78 -7.46
CA ILE A 176 -5.82 -7.80 -6.52
C ILE A 176 -6.84 -8.72 -7.19
N PHE A 177 -6.71 -10.02 -7.01
CA PHE A 177 -7.59 -11.04 -7.59
C PHE A 177 -7.89 -12.14 -6.57
N GLN A 178 -9.00 -12.84 -6.79
CA GLN A 178 -9.32 -14.05 -6.05
C GLN A 178 -8.69 -15.24 -6.75
N GLU A 179 -7.87 -16.00 -6.04
CA GLU A 179 -7.38 -17.27 -6.53
C GLU A 179 -8.53 -18.28 -6.59
N LYS A 180 -8.79 -18.84 -7.78
CA LYS A 180 -9.76 -19.91 -7.95
C LYS A 180 -9.01 -21.23 -7.88
N LEU A 181 -9.18 -21.96 -6.80
CA LEU A 181 -8.66 -23.32 -6.68
C LEU A 181 -9.36 -24.20 -7.71
N THR A 182 -8.64 -24.68 -8.69
CA THR A 182 -9.15 -25.63 -9.67
C THR A 182 -9.00 -27.02 -9.10
N GLN A 183 -10.11 -27.64 -8.78
CA GLN A 183 -10.12 -29.04 -8.38
C GLN A 183 -9.90 -29.91 -9.63
N LEU A 184 -8.81 -30.67 -9.62
CA LEU A 184 -8.52 -31.64 -10.67
C LEU A 184 -9.10 -33.00 -10.24
N TYR A 185 -9.90 -33.58 -11.14
CA TYR A 185 -10.41 -34.91 -10.98
C TYR A 185 -9.69 -35.86 -11.94
N LEU A 186 -9.13 -36.96 -11.42
CA LEU A 186 -8.67 -38.05 -12.25
C LEU A 186 -9.85 -38.96 -12.55
N VAL A 187 -10.19 -39.05 -13.81
CA VAL A 187 -11.22 -40.01 -14.31
C VAL A 187 -10.48 -41.09 -15.05
N ASP A 188 -10.71 -42.33 -14.67
CA ASP A 188 -10.19 -43.51 -15.38
C ASP A 188 -10.96 -43.79 -16.66
N ASP A 189 -10.44 -44.73 -17.47
CA ASP A 189 -11.06 -45.17 -18.73
C ASP A 189 -12.48 -45.75 -18.55
N GLU A 190 -12.84 -46.14 -17.32
CA GLU A 190 -14.17 -46.62 -16.98
C GLU A 190 -15.13 -45.52 -16.53
N ARG A 191 -14.69 -44.24 -16.58
CA ARG A 191 -15.42 -43.04 -16.12
C ARG A 191 -15.81 -43.08 -14.64
N LYS A 192 -15.03 -43.76 -13.81
CA LYS A 192 -15.19 -43.72 -12.37
C LYS A 192 -14.22 -42.71 -11.78
N GLU A 193 -14.76 -41.76 -11.04
CA GLU A 193 -13.98 -40.79 -10.26
C GLU A 193 -13.20 -41.57 -9.19
N ARG A 194 -11.85 -41.55 -9.26
CA ARG A 194 -11.02 -42.36 -8.35
C ARG A 194 -10.48 -41.58 -7.18
N GLU A 195 -10.07 -40.36 -7.40
CA GLU A 195 -9.49 -39.53 -6.35
C GLU A 195 -9.68 -38.05 -6.62
N ARG A 196 -9.84 -37.32 -5.54
CA ARG A 196 -9.83 -35.87 -5.53
C ARG A 196 -8.44 -35.44 -5.12
N LEU A 197 -7.73 -34.74 -5.99
CA LEU A 197 -6.43 -34.16 -5.67
C LEU A 197 -6.64 -32.69 -5.32
N ASP A 198 -6.38 -32.38 -4.07
CA ASP A 198 -6.30 -30.99 -3.59
C ASP A 198 -4.82 -30.56 -3.70
N PHE A 199 -4.58 -29.47 -4.43
CA PHE A 199 -3.25 -28.86 -4.57
C PHE A 199 -3.18 -27.57 -3.76
#